data_acc440f7e9d167b9fe533632663a0224
#
_entry.id   acc440f7e9d167b9fe533632663a0224
#
_cell.length_a   1.000
_cell.length_b   1.000
_cell.length_c   1.000
_cell.angle_alpha   90.00
_cell.angle_beta   90.00
_cell.angle_gamma   90.00
#
_symmetry.space_group_name_H-M   'P 1'
#
loop_
_entity.id
_entity.type
_entity.pdbx_description
1 polymer ?
#
loop_
_entity_poly.entity_id
_entity_poly.type
_entity_poly.pdbx_seq_one_letter_code
_entity_poly.pdbx_strand_id
1 'polypeptide(L)'
;MMRLDDAIDDYLSHLRVERGRAPLTLDSYTRELAAYRAFLDERGVCAAEAVQRADIAAYEADLFERGYAPSTVKHRLSAVKGLHRFLAREGNPADGMPIPKAPQRLPDVLSIGQIDALLGQPFPATATGERDRTILEVLYGCGLRVSECCGLNRDDCLLEEGYLRIRGKGGKERVAPIAGCALAALESYLDEARSQLADPRRPVAAVFLNARGGRLTRQSVHAIVARAGRAIGR
;
A
#
# COMPACT_ATOMS: atom_id res chain seq x y z
N MET A 1 23.84 -25.42 -14.02
CA MET A 1 23.71 -23.97 -13.72
C MET A 1 22.26 -23.56 -13.86
N MET A 2 21.64 -23.03 -12.80
CA MET A 2 20.26 -22.59 -12.81
C MET A 2 20.18 -21.20 -13.51
N ARG A 3 19.24 -21.04 -14.42
CA ARG A 3 19.00 -19.71 -15.01
C ARG A 3 18.48 -18.76 -13.94
N LEU A 4 18.81 -17.48 -14.04
CA LEU A 4 18.37 -16.48 -13.08
C LEU A 4 16.84 -16.33 -13.09
N ASP A 5 16.17 -16.50 -14.23
CA ASP A 5 14.71 -16.51 -14.34
C ASP A 5 14.09 -17.62 -13.48
N ASP A 6 14.58 -18.86 -13.64
CA ASP A 6 14.08 -20.01 -12.90
C ASP A 6 14.28 -19.82 -11.38
N ALA A 7 15.43 -19.27 -11.00
CA ALA A 7 15.74 -18.95 -9.60
C ALA A 7 14.79 -17.89 -8.99
N ILE A 8 14.42 -16.88 -9.78
CA ILE A 8 13.46 -15.85 -9.36
C ILE A 8 12.06 -16.46 -9.21
N ASP A 9 11.64 -17.28 -10.17
CA ASP A 9 10.31 -17.92 -10.13
C ASP A 9 10.19 -18.88 -8.93
N ASP A 10 11.22 -19.67 -8.66
CA ASP A 10 11.29 -20.54 -7.48
C ASP A 10 11.20 -19.73 -6.17
N TYR A 11 11.93 -18.62 -6.09
CA TYR A 11 11.87 -17.76 -4.92
C TYR A 11 10.50 -17.11 -4.73
N LEU A 12 9.87 -16.61 -5.79
CA LEU A 12 8.53 -16.03 -5.73
C LEU A 12 7.48 -17.07 -5.36
N SER A 13 7.63 -18.32 -5.86
CA SER A 13 6.80 -19.46 -5.48
C SER A 13 6.96 -19.80 -4.00
N HIS A 14 8.20 -19.89 -3.49
CA HIS A 14 8.49 -20.08 -2.06
C HIS A 14 7.83 -18.97 -1.19
N LEU A 15 7.95 -17.71 -1.59
CA LEU A 15 7.34 -16.61 -0.87
C LEU A 15 5.80 -16.71 -0.84
N ARG A 16 5.20 -17.20 -1.94
CA ARG A 16 3.75 -17.37 -2.06
C ARG A 16 3.26 -18.54 -1.22
N VAL A 17 3.83 -19.72 -1.42
CA VAL A 17 3.32 -21.00 -0.90
C VAL A 17 3.78 -21.24 0.54
N GLU A 18 5.08 -21.12 0.79
CA GLU A 18 5.65 -21.49 2.10
C GLU A 18 5.61 -20.31 3.09
N ARG A 19 5.81 -19.09 2.60
CA ARG A 19 5.84 -17.90 3.46
C ARG A 19 4.52 -17.15 3.54
N GLY A 20 3.52 -17.51 2.77
CA GLY A 20 2.19 -16.87 2.77
C GLY A 20 2.24 -15.36 2.58
N ARG A 21 3.15 -14.86 1.75
CA ARG A 21 3.30 -13.41 1.54
C ARG A 21 2.09 -12.83 0.81
N ALA A 22 1.68 -11.63 1.23
CA ALA A 22 0.55 -10.94 0.64
C ALA A 22 0.78 -10.66 -0.87
N PRO A 23 -0.28 -10.72 -1.72
CA PRO A 23 -0.17 -10.49 -3.17
C PRO A 23 0.60 -9.21 -3.52
N LEU A 24 0.32 -8.09 -2.87
CA LEU A 24 1.04 -6.83 -3.09
C LEU A 24 2.55 -6.90 -2.80
N THR A 25 2.96 -7.76 -1.87
CA THR A 25 4.39 -7.98 -1.59
C THR A 25 5.02 -8.80 -2.72
N LEU A 26 4.30 -9.80 -3.22
CA LEU A 26 4.75 -10.61 -4.36
C LEU A 26 4.87 -9.75 -5.62
N ASP A 27 3.84 -8.95 -5.94
CA ASP A 27 3.86 -8.02 -7.09
C ASP A 27 5.04 -7.03 -7.01
N SER A 28 5.34 -6.54 -5.80
CA SER A 28 6.49 -5.66 -5.61
C SER A 28 7.80 -6.39 -5.87
N TYR A 29 7.99 -7.57 -5.27
CA TYR A 29 9.20 -8.37 -5.45
C TYR A 29 9.39 -8.82 -6.89
N THR A 30 8.31 -9.21 -7.58
CA THR A 30 8.35 -9.55 -9.01
C THR A 30 8.93 -8.41 -9.84
N ARG A 31 8.44 -7.17 -9.64
CA ARG A 31 8.95 -6.00 -10.37
C ARG A 31 10.40 -5.68 -10.03
N GLU A 32 10.77 -5.74 -8.75
CA GLU A 32 12.13 -5.41 -8.32
C GLU A 32 13.15 -6.46 -8.82
N LEU A 33 12.78 -7.74 -8.79
CA LEU A 33 13.65 -8.81 -9.27
C LEU A 33 13.73 -8.83 -10.80
N ALA A 34 12.66 -8.49 -11.52
CA ALA A 34 12.70 -8.31 -12.97
C ALA A 34 13.67 -7.19 -13.39
N ALA A 35 13.68 -6.06 -12.65
CA ALA A 35 14.63 -4.97 -12.90
C ALA A 35 16.08 -5.40 -12.60
N TYR A 36 16.30 -6.15 -11.53
CA TYR A 36 17.61 -6.70 -11.18
C TYR A 36 18.10 -7.70 -12.25
N ARG A 37 17.23 -8.58 -12.71
CA ARG A 37 17.54 -9.53 -13.78
C ARG A 37 17.96 -8.79 -15.06
N ALA A 38 17.20 -7.79 -15.51
CA ALA A 38 17.53 -7.00 -16.70
C ALA A 38 18.91 -6.34 -16.58
N PHE A 39 19.25 -5.79 -15.42
CA PHE A 39 20.58 -5.23 -15.16
C PHE A 39 21.70 -6.27 -15.28
N LEU A 40 21.49 -7.47 -14.77
CA LEU A 40 22.47 -8.55 -14.85
C LEU A 40 22.62 -9.09 -16.28
N ASP A 41 21.51 -9.18 -17.04
CA ASP A 41 21.53 -9.60 -18.45
C ASP A 41 22.38 -8.64 -19.31
N GLU A 42 22.29 -7.32 -19.10
CA GLU A 42 23.13 -6.30 -19.78
C GLU A 42 24.61 -6.49 -19.48
N ARG A 43 24.96 -7.15 -18.38
CA ARG A 43 26.33 -7.46 -17.96
C ARG A 43 26.76 -8.89 -18.34
N GLY A 44 25.92 -9.64 -19.04
CA GLY A 44 26.17 -11.01 -19.46
C GLY A 44 26.09 -12.04 -18.32
N VAL A 45 25.50 -11.70 -17.18
CA VAL A 45 25.34 -12.61 -16.02
C VAL A 45 23.94 -13.22 -16.05
N CYS A 46 23.81 -14.43 -16.66
CA CYS A 46 22.53 -15.09 -16.87
C CYS A 46 22.26 -16.25 -15.89
N ALA A 47 23.27 -16.71 -15.15
CA ALA A 47 23.14 -17.82 -14.19
C ALA A 47 23.17 -17.32 -12.75
N ALA A 48 22.30 -17.88 -11.92
CA ALA A 48 22.18 -17.46 -10.52
C ALA A 48 23.48 -17.69 -9.72
N GLU A 49 24.20 -18.78 -10.01
CA GLU A 49 25.45 -19.12 -9.33
C GLU A 49 26.65 -18.28 -9.81
N ALA A 50 26.51 -17.59 -10.96
CA ALA A 50 27.57 -16.72 -11.49
C ALA A 50 27.55 -15.33 -10.87
N VAL A 51 26.47 -14.96 -10.19
CA VAL A 51 26.33 -13.63 -9.56
C VAL A 51 27.33 -13.47 -8.42
N GLN A 52 28.12 -12.42 -8.51
CA GLN A 52 29.12 -12.07 -7.50
C GLN A 52 28.67 -10.85 -6.67
N ARG A 53 29.34 -10.65 -5.54
CA ARG A 53 29.14 -9.46 -4.68
C ARG A 53 29.31 -8.15 -5.47
N ALA A 54 30.25 -8.13 -6.40
CA ALA A 54 30.55 -6.98 -7.26
C ALA A 54 29.35 -6.61 -8.15
N ASP A 55 28.58 -7.59 -8.62
CA ASP A 55 27.40 -7.36 -9.45
C ASP A 55 26.25 -6.72 -8.65
N ILE A 56 26.07 -7.15 -7.39
CA ILE A 56 25.06 -6.55 -6.51
C ILE A 56 25.46 -5.12 -6.13
N ALA A 57 26.76 -4.89 -5.87
CA ALA A 57 27.26 -3.55 -5.59
C ALA A 57 27.13 -2.61 -6.81
N ALA A 58 27.38 -3.12 -8.01
CA ALA A 58 27.19 -2.38 -9.25
C ALA A 58 25.71 -2.05 -9.50
N TYR A 59 24.78 -2.97 -9.16
CA TYR A 59 23.34 -2.69 -9.23
C TYR A 59 22.92 -1.59 -8.25
N GLU A 60 23.46 -1.61 -7.03
CA GLU A 60 23.23 -0.54 -6.05
C GLU A 60 23.70 0.82 -6.58
N ALA A 61 24.92 0.88 -7.14
CA ALA A 61 25.46 2.09 -7.74
C ALA A 61 24.59 2.60 -8.91
N ASP A 62 24.19 1.72 -9.83
CA ASP A 62 23.30 2.06 -10.96
C ASP A 62 21.98 2.66 -10.47
N LEU A 63 21.39 2.11 -9.39
CA LEU A 63 20.17 2.67 -8.83
C LEU A 63 20.37 4.11 -8.31
N PHE A 64 21.49 4.39 -7.68
CA PHE A 64 21.82 5.76 -7.23
C PHE A 64 22.11 6.70 -8.40
N GLU A 65 22.83 6.26 -9.42
CA GLU A 65 23.12 7.02 -10.65
C GLU A 65 21.83 7.39 -11.40
N ARG A 66 20.84 6.49 -11.41
CA ARG A 66 19.49 6.77 -11.96
C ARG A 66 18.64 7.68 -11.05
N GLY A 67 19.15 8.16 -9.94
CA GLY A 67 18.49 9.12 -9.05
C GLY A 67 17.43 8.53 -8.14
N TYR A 68 17.42 7.22 -7.90
CA TYR A 68 16.46 6.64 -6.97
C TYR A 68 16.74 7.06 -5.52
N ALA A 69 15.66 7.38 -4.79
CA ALA A 69 15.76 7.72 -3.37
C ALA A 69 16.33 6.55 -2.54
N PRO A 70 17.11 6.81 -1.47
CA PRO A 70 17.70 5.77 -0.61
C PRO A 70 16.69 4.75 -0.08
N SER A 71 15.44 5.17 0.20
CA SER A 71 14.36 4.27 0.61
C SER A 71 13.94 3.29 -0.49
N THR A 72 13.94 3.74 -1.74
CA THR A 72 13.66 2.90 -2.91
C THR A 72 14.79 1.91 -3.15
N VAL A 73 16.05 2.38 -3.11
CA VAL A 73 17.24 1.52 -3.22
C VAL A 73 17.23 0.45 -2.13
N LYS A 74 16.99 0.84 -0.89
CA LYS A 74 16.82 -0.09 0.24
C LYS A 74 15.77 -1.17 -0.04
N HIS A 75 14.62 -0.77 -0.58
CA HIS A 75 13.52 -1.71 -0.87
C HIS A 75 13.92 -2.71 -1.95
N ARG A 76 14.51 -2.25 -3.05
CA ARG A 76 15.01 -3.09 -4.15
C ARG A 76 16.08 -4.07 -3.68
N LEU A 77 17.08 -3.59 -2.98
CA LEU A 77 18.13 -4.43 -2.41
C LEU A 77 17.60 -5.45 -1.40
N SER A 78 16.51 -5.16 -0.70
CA SER A 78 15.88 -6.13 0.20
C SER A 78 15.31 -7.34 -0.56
N ALA A 79 14.73 -7.14 -1.75
CA ALA A 79 14.27 -8.22 -2.61
C ALA A 79 15.45 -9.05 -3.16
N VAL A 80 16.51 -8.39 -3.64
CA VAL A 80 17.75 -9.02 -4.14
C VAL A 80 18.42 -9.87 -3.03
N LYS A 81 18.60 -9.29 -1.84
CA LYS A 81 19.16 -10.00 -0.69
C LYS A 81 18.30 -11.19 -0.26
N GLY A 82 16.98 -11.06 -0.36
CA GLY A 82 16.04 -12.14 -0.11
C GLY A 82 16.22 -13.30 -1.08
N LEU A 83 16.36 -13.02 -2.38
CA LEU A 83 16.63 -14.01 -3.43
C LEU A 83 17.94 -14.75 -3.17
N HIS A 84 19.05 -14.02 -3.00
CA HIS A 84 20.35 -14.65 -2.79
C HIS A 84 20.43 -15.44 -1.48
N ARG A 85 19.72 -15.04 -0.43
CA ARG A 85 19.59 -15.83 0.80
C ARG A 85 18.81 -17.13 0.58
N PHE A 86 17.78 -17.10 -0.26
CA PHE A 86 17.01 -18.29 -0.60
C PHE A 86 17.84 -19.30 -1.41
N LEU A 87 18.66 -18.80 -2.34
CA LEU A 87 19.51 -19.63 -3.21
C LEU A 87 20.75 -20.17 -2.52
N ALA A 88 21.23 -19.48 -1.47
CA ALA A 88 22.51 -19.81 -0.84
C ALA A 88 22.46 -21.17 -0.12
N ARG A 89 23.13 -22.14 -0.68
CA ARG A 89 23.56 -23.39 -0.02
C ARG A 89 24.94 -23.24 0.61
N GLU A 90 25.88 -22.61 -0.11
CA GLU A 90 27.20 -22.24 0.34
C GLU A 90 27.58 -20.89 -0.29
N GLY A 91 27.94 -19.89 0.54
CA GLY A 91 28.38 -18.57 0.09
C GLY A 91 27.26 -17.70 -0.50
N ASN A 92 26.76 -16.74 0.25
CA ASN A 92 25.77 -15.77 -0.20
C ASN A 92 26.47 -14.49 -0.71
N PRO A 93 26.39 -14.13 -2.01
CA PRO A 93 27.04 -12.92 -2.53
C PRO A 93 26.51 -11.62 -1.91
N ALA A 94 25.31 -11.64 -1.34
CA ALA A 94 24.71 -10.51 -0.66
C ALA A 94 25.00 -10.46 0.85
N ASP A 95 25.77 -11.40 1.38
CA ASP A 95 26.03 -11.46 2.82
C ASP A 95 26.97 -10.34 3.27
N GLY A 96 26.69 -9.76 4.44
CA GLY A 96 27.45 -8.62 4.98
C GLY A 96 27.38 -7.33 4.14
N MET A 97 26.63 -7.26 3.04
CA MET A 97 26.45 -6.01 2.31
C MET A 97 25.59 -5.02 3.14
N PRO A 98 26.05 -3.78 3.33
CA PRO A 98 25.24 -2.79 4.02
C PRO A 98 23.98 -2.47 3.20
N ILE A 99 22.88 -2.24 3.88
CA ILE A 99 21.67 -1.69 3.24
C ILE A 99 21.71 -0.17 3.48
N PRO A 100 21.49 0.65 2.44
CA PRO A 100 21.48 2.10 2.59
C PRO A 100 20.54 2.54 3.71
N LYS A 101 21.06 3.35 4.62
CA LYS A 101 20.25 3.95 5.68
C LYS A 101 19.48 5.13 5.07
N ALA A 102 18.16 4.97 4.90
CA ALA A 102 17.33 6.13 4.61
C ALA A 102 17.27 7.04 5.83
N PRO A 103 17.46 8.36 5.69
CA PRO A 103 17.24 9.28 6.80
C PRO A 103 15.84 9.10 7.36
N GLN A 104 15.74 8.87 8.67
CA GLN A 104 14.44 8.87 9.34
C GLN A 104 13.98 10.32 9.45
N ARG A 105 13.07 10.74 8.58
CA ARG A 105 12.33 11.99 8.78
C ARG A 105 11.18 11.69 9.73
N LEU A 106 11.02 12.52 10.74
CA LEU A 106 9.80 12.50 11.55
C LEU A 106 8.62 12.79 10.63
N PRO A 107 7.51 12.05 10.75
CA PRO A 107 6.31 12.35 9.96
C PRO A 107 5.85 13.78 10.24
N ASP A 108 5.47 14.52 9.20
CA ASP A 108 4.74 15.76 9.35
C ASP A 108 3.35 15.45 9.93
N VAL A 109 3.12 15.87 11.16
CA VAL A 109 1.82 15.71 11.83
C VAL A 109 1.01 16.97 11.71
N LEU A 110 -0.31 16.81 11.55
CA LEU A 110 -1.24 17.93 11.58
C LEU A 110 -1.48 18.34 13.06
N SER A 111 -1.55 19.65 13.31
CA SER A 111 -2.03 20.17 14.60
C SER A 111 -3.54 19.95 14.74
N ILE A 112 -4.06 20.04 15.96
CA ILE A 112 -5.52 19.93 16.22
C ILE A 112 -6.29 20.94 15.36
N GLY A 113 -5.87 22.20 15.33
CA GLY A 113 -6.53 23.23 14.52
C GLY A 113 -6.48 22.95 13.01
N GLN A 114 -5.43 22.26 12.51
CA GLN A 114 -5.37 21.84 11.12
C GLN A 114 -6.30 20.65 10.84
N ILE A 115 -6.49 19.75 11.81
CA ILE A 115 -7.46 18.67 11.72
C ILE A 115 -8.88 19.22 11.70
N ASP A 116 -9.19 20.17 12.60
CA ASP A 116 -10.49 20.83 12.65
C ASP A 116 -10.79 21.56 11.33
N ALA A 117 -9.82 22.26 10.77
CA ALA A 117 -9.94 22.90 9.46
C ALA A 117 -10.12 21.88 8.33
N LEU A 118 -9.44 20.72 8.39
CA LEU A 118 -9.52 19.65 7.39
C LEU A 118 -10.91 19.01 7.37
N LEU A 119 -11.49 18.74 8.52
CA LEU A 119 -12.79 18.10 8.66
C LEU A 119 -13.94 19.08 8.52
N GLY A 120 -13.77 20.34 8.99
CA GLY A 120 -14.78 21.39 8.95
C GLY A 120 -14.87 22.17 7.64
N GLN A 121 -14.02 21.91 6.66
CA GLN A 121 -14.07 22.60 5.37
C GLN A 121 -15.36 22.29 4.59
N PRO A 122 -15.82 23.20 3.71
CA PRO A 122 -16.98 22.93 2.89
C PRO A 122 -16.70 21.82 1.86
N PHE A 123 -17.62 20.87 1.77
CA PHE A 123 -17.61 19.84 0.73
C PHE A 123 -18.75 20.11 -0.27
N PRO A 124 -18.61 19.74 -1.54
CA PRO A 124 -19.69 19.86 -2.51
C PRO A 124 -20.97 19.16 -2.02
N ALA A 125 -22.12 19.78 -2.18
CA ALA A 125 -23.42 19.19 -1.86
C ALA A 125 -23.84 18.14 -2.92
N THR A 126 -23.05 17.07 -3.04
CA THR A 126 -23.21 15.97 -3.96
C THR A 126 -22.87 14.66 -3.25
N ALA A 127 -23.38 13.55 -3.75
CA ALA A 127 -23.08 12.21 -3.20
C ALA A 127 -21.57 11.91 -3.13
N THR A 128 -20.77 12.42 -4.09
CA THR A 128 -19.31 12.31 -4.04
C THR A 128 -18.68 13.23 -2.99
N GLY A 129 -19.23 14.41 -2.76
CA GLY A 129 -18.72 15.32 -1.74
C GLY A 129 -19.00 14.79 -0.33
N GLU A 130 -20.19 14.25 -0.09
CA GLU A 130 -20.52 13.62 1.18
C GLU A 130 -19.67 12.38 1.45
N ARG A 131 -19.46 11.52 0.42
CA ARG A 131 -18.50 10.41 0.50
C ARG A 131 -17.11 10.89 0.91
N ASP A 132 -16.61 11.96 0.28
CA ASP A 132 -15.25 12.46 0.51
C ASP A 132 -15.09 12.98 1.94
N ARG A 133 -16.10 13.70 2.45
CA ARG A 133 -16.19 14.12 3.86
C ARG A 133 -16.17 12.90 4.78
N THR A 134 -17.04 11.95 4.55
CA THR A 134 -17.16 10.72 5.37
C THR A 134 -15.84 9.93 5.40
N ILE A 135 -15.13 9.86 4.27
CA ILE A 135 -13.81 9.21 4.22
C ILE A 135 -12.83 9.88 5.19
N LEU A 136 -12.78 11.22 5.24
CA LEU A 136 -11.88 11.93 6.15
C LEU A 136 -12.28 11.71 7.62
N GLU A 137 -13.57 11.79 7.93
CA GLU A 137 -14.10 11.53 9.28
C GLU A 137 -13.77 10.11 9.76
N VAL A 138 -13.98 9.10 8.92
CA VAL A 138 -13.71 7.70 9.27
C VAL A 138 -12.20 7.41 9.35
N LEU A 139 -11.39 7.97 8.44
CA LEU A 139 -9.94 7.82 8.51
C LEU A 139 -9.37 8.38 9.82
N TYR A 140 -9.84 9.57 10.23
CA TYR A 140 -9.38 10.22 11.45
C TYR A 140 -10.00 9.60 12.70
N GLY A 141 -11.34 9.53 12.76
CA GLY A 141 -12.07 9.10 13.95
C GLY A 141 -11.86 7.63 14.33
N CYS A 142 -11.68 6.76 13.32
CA CYS A 142 -11.45 5.32 13.57
C CYS A 142 -9.97 4.89 13.40
N GLY A 143 -9.08 5.79 13.03
CA GLY A 143 -7.66 5.49 12.83
C GLY A 143 -7.41 4.42 11.75
N LEU A 144 -8.20 4.44 10.66
CA LEU A 144 -8.06 3.46 9.60
C LEU A 144 -6.87 3.76 8.69
N ARG A 145 -6.18 2.69 8.26
CA ARG A 145 -5.26 2.81 7.12
C ARG A 145 -6.05 3.00 5.83
N VAL A 146 -5.47 3.68 4.86
CA VAL A 146 -6.12 3.90 3.54
C VAL A 146 -6.60 2.58 2.91
N SER A 147 -5.81 1.51 3.02
CA SER A 147 -6.19 0.19 2.51
C SER A 147 -7.36 -0.45 3.26
N GLU A 148 -7.48 -0.21 4.55
CA GLU A 148 -8.58 -0.68 5.40
C GLU A 148 -9.87 0.08 5.05
N CYS A 149 -9.79 1.39 4.91
CA CYS A 149 -10.90 2.22 4.45
C CYS A 149 -11.41 1.79 3.06
N CYS A 150 -10.52 1.59 2.08
CA CYS A 150 -10.91 1.08 0.76
C CYS A 150 -11.48 -0.34 0.80
N GLY A 151 -11.00 -1.17 1.73
CA GLY A 151 -11.41 -2.57 1.88
C GLY A 151 -12.75 -2.77 2.60
N LEU A 152 -13.26 -1.74 3.30
CA LEU A 152 -14.45 -1.83 4.13
C LEU A 152 -15.69 -2.21 3.33
N ASN A 153 -16.44 -3.21 3.78
CA ASN A 153 -17.73 -3.61 3.24
C ASN A 153 -18.86 -3.17 4.16
N ARG A 154 -20.08 -3.12 3.63
CA ARG A 154 -21.27 -2.77 4.42
C ARG A 154 -21.46 -3.70 5.61
N ASP A 155 -21.26 -5.01 5.42
CA ASP A 155 -21.41 -6.02 6.47
C ASP A 155 -20.29 -5.95 7.54
N ASP A 156 -19.28 -5.14 7.30
CA ASP A 156 -18.22 -4.86 8.28
C ASP A 156 -18.55 -3.66 9.19
N CYS A 157 -19.66 -2.94 8.89
CA CYS A 157 -20.11 -1.78 9.64
C CYS A 157 -21.19 -2.20 10.65
N LEU A 158 -20.79 -2.39 11.90
CA LEU A 158 -21.69 -2.72 13.00
C LEU A 158 -21.97 -1.44 13.81
N LEU A 159 -22.74 -0.53 13.17
CA LEU A 159 -22.93 0.84 13.65
C LEU A 159 -23.76 0.91 14.92
N GLU A 160 -24.76 0.05 15.08
CA GLU A 160 -25.57 -0.08 16.31
C GLU A 160 -24.71 -0.48 17.50
N GLU A 161 -23.68 -1.34 17.28
CA GLU A 161 -22.74 -1.76 18.31
C GLU A 161 -21.54 -0.80 18.45
N GLY A 162 -21.45 0.24 17.61
CA GLY A 162 -20.43 1.28 17.68
C GLY A 162 -19.05 0.83 17.21
N TYR A 163 -18.93 -0.11 16.27
CA TYR A 163 -17.63 -0.51 15.73
C TYR A 163 -17.63 -0.93 14.26
N LEU A 164 -16.44 -0.92 13.69
CA LEU A 164 -16.12 -1.43 12.36
C LEU A 164 -15.24 -2.67 12.47
N ARG A 165 -15.54 -3.71 11.70
CA ARG A 165 -14.69 -4.89 11.55
C ARG A 165 -13.67 -4.63 10.45
N ILE A 166 -12.40 -4.58 10.82
CA ILE A 166 -11.32 -4.20 9.91
C ILE A 166 -10.46 -5.42 9.60
N ARG A 167 -10.32 -5.72 8.31
CA ARG A 167 -9.42 -6.78 7.83
C ARG A 167 -8.06 -6.18 7.48
N GLY A 168 -7.06 -6.56 8.28
CA GLY A 168 -5.69 -6.07 8.17
C GLY A 168 -4.78 -6.95 7.32
N LYS A 169 -3.49 -6.65 7.37
CA LYS A 169 -2.43 -7.41 6.68
C LYS A 169 -2.40 -8.86 7.15
N GLY A 170 -2.39 -9.80 6.18
CA GLY A 170 -2.35 -11.25 6.48
C GLY A 170 -3.67 -11.84 6.94
N GLY A 171 -4.81 -11.20 6.64
CA GLY A 171 -6.14 -11.71 7.03
C GLY A 171 -6.49 -11.54 8.51
N LYS A 172 -5.65 -10.85 9.29
CA LYS A 172 -5.96 -10.56 10.69
C LYS A 172 -7.10 -9.55 10.78
N GLU A 173 -8.11 -9.89 11.56
CA GLU A 173 -9.23 -8.99 11.86
C GLU A 173 -8.95 -8.20 13.14
N ARG A 174 -9.38 -6.96 13.16
CA ARG A 174 -9.43 -6.11 14.33
C ARG A 174 -10.74 -5.32 14.36
N VAL A 175 -11.13 -4.92 15.54
CA VAL A 175 -12.24 -3.98 15.74
C VAL A 175 -11.69 -2.57 15.80
N ALA A 176 -12.36 -1.63 15.16
CA ALA A 176 -12.12 -0.20 15.29
C ALA A 176 -13.41 0.46 15.82
N PRO A 177 -13.37 1.13 16.97
CA PRO A 177 -14.53 1.84 17.48
C PRO A 177 -14.90 2.99 16.54
N ILE A 178 -16.20 3.27 16.41
CA ILE A 178 -16.74 4.40 15.67
C ILE A 178 -17.77 5.13 16.54
N ALA A 179 -17.65 6.44 16.65
CA ALA A 179 -18.55 7.28 17.44
C ALA A 179 -18.55 8.72 16.93
N GLY A 180 -19.43 9.55 17.46
CA GLY A 180 -19.48 11.00 17.21
C GLY A 180 -19.59 11.35 15.73
N CYS A 181 -18.79 12.31 15.25
CA CYS A 181 -18.85 12.81 13.88
C CYS A 181 -18.60 11.73 12.82
N ALA A 182 -17.69 10.79 13.07
CA ALA A 182 -17.39 9.70 12.15
C ALA A 182 -18.58 8.75 11.99
N LEU A 183 -19.27 8.42 13.09
CA LEU A 183 -20.49 7.59 13.07
C LEU A 183 -21.59 8.30 12.29
N ALA A 184 -21.94 9.51 12.66
CA ALA A 184 -23.00 10.29 12.00
C ALA A 184 -22.74 10.51 10.52
N ALA A 185 -21.49 10.79 10.14
CA ALA A 185 -21.11 10.93 8.73
C ALA A 185 -21.23 9.63 7.95
N LEU A 186 -20.88 8.49 8.55
CA LEU A 186 -20.96 7.19 7.89
C LEU A 186 -22.42 6.73 7.73
N GLU A 187 -23.26 6.94 8.74
CA GLU A 187 -24.71 6.67 8.67
C GLU A 187 -25.37 7.48 7.55
N SER A 188 -25.21 8.81 7.56
CA SER A 188 -25.75 9.71 6.54
C SER A 188 -25.31 9.29 5.13
N TYR A 189 -24.03 8.99 4.95
CA TYR A 189 -23.52 8.53 3.67
C TYR A 189 -24.14 7.20 3.21
N LEU A 190 -24.26 6.21 4.10
CA LEU A 190 -24.82 4.90 3.78
C LEU A 190 -26.30 4.98 3.43
N ASP A 191 -27.07 5.82 4.14
CA ASP A 191 -28.51 5.95 3.98
C ASP A 191 -28.88 6.74 2.73
N GLU A 192 -28.19 7.81 2.42
CA GLU A 192 -28.59 8.76 1.38
C GLU A 192 -27.63 8.77 0.17
N ALA A 193 -26.37 9.12 0.39
CA ALA A 193 -25.46 9.45 -0.71
C ALA A 193 -24.94 8.21 -1.43
N ARG A 194 -24.73 7.11 -0.72
CA ARG A 194 -24.19 5.88 -1.31
C ARG A 194 -25.13 5.30 -2.36
N SER A 195 -26.44 5.35 -2.13
CA SER A 195 -27.45 4.84 -3.08
C SER A 195 -27.37 5.55 -4.43
N GLN A 196 -27.09 6.86 -4.44
CA GLN A 196 -26.93 7.67 -5.65
C GLN A 196 -25.65 7.33 -6.45
N LEU A 197 -24.64 6.75 -5.79
CA LEU A 197 -23.41 6.28 -6.44
C LEU A 197 -23.48 4.81 -6.87
N ALA A 198 -24.39 4.03 -6.32
CA ALA A 198 -24.48 2.61 -6.59
C ALA A 198 -25.08 2.33 -7.99
N ASP A 199 -24.48 1.37 -8.72
CA ASP A 199 -25.07 0.81 -9.93
C ASP A 199 -25.95 -0.39 -9.54
N PRO A 200 -27.29 -0.30 -9.70
CA PRO A 200 -28.21 -1.40 -9.37
C PRO A 200 -27.93 -2.69 -10.16
N ARG A 201 -27.33 -2.57 -11.36
CA ARG A 201 -26.99 -3.71 -12.22
C ARG A 201 -25.73 -4.43 -11.80
N ARG A 202 -24.90 -3.78 -10.95
CA ARG A 202 -23.62 -4.31 -10.46
C ARG A 202 -23.48 -4.03 -8.97
N PRO A 203 -24.23 -4.74 -8.12
CA PRO A 203 -24.15 -4.50 -6.67
C PRO A 203 -22.75 -4.77 -6.15
N VAL A 204 -22.23 -3.84 -5.37
CA VAL A 204 -20.88 -3.91 -4.76
C VAL A 204 -21.03 -3.82 -3.25
N ALA A 205 -20.42 -4.75 -2.52
CA ALA A 205 -20.44 -4.77 -1.06
C ALA A 205 -19.66 -3.61 -0.42
N ALA A 206 -18.76 -2.94 -1.17
CA ALA A 206 -17.92 -1.86 -0.65
C ALA A 206 -18.76 -0.74 -0.04
N VAL A 207 -18.27 -0.18 1.09
CA VAL A 207 -18.82 1.04 1.70
C VAL A 207 -18.59 2.21 0.74
N PHE A 208 -17.35 2.53 0.42
CA PHE A 208 -17.03 3.69 -0.40
C PHE A 208 -16.97 3.37 -1.88
N LEU A 209 -17.81 4.06 -2.66
CA LEU A 209 -17.96 3.88 -4.09
C LEU A 209 -17.32 5.04 -4.87
N ASN A 210 -16.78 4.74 -6.03
CA ASN A 210 -16.42 5.75 -7.02
C ASN A 210 -17.66 6.24 -7.78
N ALA A 211 -17.51 7.27 -8.61
CA ALA A 211 -18.61 7.84 -9.40
C ALA A 211 -19.21 6.89 -10.45
N ARG A 212 -18.63 5.70 -10.65
CA ARG A 212 -19.11 4.65 -11.57
C ARG A 212 -19.71 3.45 -10.81
N GLY A 213 -19.97 3.58 -9.52
CA GLY A 213 -20.55 2.53 -8.67
C GLY A 213 -19.57 1.43 -8.23
N GLY A 214 -18.32 1.46 -8.65
CA GLY A 214 -17.31 0.49 -8.22
C GLY A 214 -16.62 0.88 -6.91
N ARG A 215 -15.91 -0.08 -6.30
CA ARG A 215 -15.09 0.16 -5.08
C ARG A 215 -14.06 1.26 -5.32
N LEU A 216 -13.89 2.13 -4.34
CA LEU A 216 -12.89 3.19 -4.38
C LEU A 216 -11.47 2.62 -4.25
N THR A 217 -10.52 3.18 -5.01
CA THR A 217 -9.11 2.76 -4.96
C THR A 217 -8.31 3.57 -3.94
N ARG A 218 -7.17 3.03 -3.50
CA ARG A 218 -6.23 3.77 -2.62
C ARG A 218 -5.76 5.08 -3.23
N GLN A 219 -5.50 5.10 -4.55
CA GLN A 219 -5.11 6.34 -5.26
C GLN A 219 -6.23 7.38 -5.21
N SER A 220 -7.49 6.96 -5.35
CA SER A 220 -8.63 7.87 -5.24
C SER A 220 -8.74 8.46 -3.82
N VAL A 221 -8.60 7.65 -2.77
CA VAL A 221 -8.60 8.15 -1.38
C VAL A 221 -7.43 9.09 -1.14
N HIS A 222 -6.22 8.74 -1.61
CA HIS A 222 -5.07 9.64 -1.52
C HIS A 222 -5.33 10.98 -2.21
N ALA A 223 -5.94 10.98 -3.41
CA ALA A 223 -6.29 12.20 -4.13
C ALA A 223 -7.33 13.05 -3.37
N ILE A 224 -8.31 12.41 -2.70
CA ILE A 224 -9.29 13.09 -1.84
C ILE A 224 -8.59 13.77 -0.67
N VAL A 225 -7.76 13.05 0.09
CA VAL A 225 -7.02 13.58 1.24
C VAL A 225 -6.08 14.71 0.80
N ALA A 226 -5.33 14.53 -0.31
CA ALA A 226 -4.43 15.54 -0.82
C ALA A 226 -5.17 16.81 -1.29
N ARG A 227 -6.36 16.68 -1.89
CA ARG A 227 -7.19 17.83 -2.26
C ARG A 227 -7.68 18.59 -1.03
N ALA A 228 -8.17 17.86 -0.02
CA ALA A 228 -8.61 18.43 1.23
C ALA A 228 -7.45 19.13 2.00
N GLY A 229 -6.26 18.52 1.99
CA GLY A 229 -5.05 19.14 2.56
C GLY A 229 -4.66 20.43 1.87
N ARG A 230 -4.68 20.47 0.54
CA ARG A 230 -4.40 21.72 -0.21
C ARG A 230 -5.39 22.85 0.11
N ALA A 231 -6.66 22.55 0.36
CA ALA A 231 -7.65 23.55 0.72
C ALA A 231 -7.36 24.25 2.05
N ILE A 232 -6.60 23.62 2.95
CA ILE A 232 -6.14 24.17 4.22
C ILE A 232 -4.66 24.60 4.19
N GLY A 233 -4.04 24.70 3.01
CA GLY A 233 -2.65 25.14 2.84
C GLY A 233 -1.60 24.07 3.19
N ARG A 234 -1.95 22.77 3.03
CA ARG A 234 -1.04 21.62 3.28
C ARG A 234 -0.85 20.76 2.03
#